data_0eb87c58efd14cef64075b2690f401d6
#
_entry.id   0eb87c58efd14cef64075b2690f401d6
#
_cell.length_a   1.000
_cell.length_b   1.000
_cell.length_c   1.000
_cell.angle_alpha   90.00
_cell.angle_beta   90.00
_cell.angle_gamma   90.00
#
_symmetry.space_group_name_H-M   'P 1'
#
loop_
_entity.id
_entity.type
_entity.pdbx_description
1 polymer ?
#
loop_
_entity_poly.entity_id
_entity_poly.type
_entity_poly.pdbx_seq_one_letter_code
_entity_poly.pdbx_strand_id
1 'polypeptide(L)'
;MEKDNFLIVGSGGRECAFALRLFEDTVLHAFMSHENPTIIECVEKSGGSYIVGNVNDAQQVAKFASENNIDYAFVSADDPLANGVVDAMLDKNIKAVGGTKAATKIEWDKIYSIDMMQKVCPEFNPYYQAIEKEEELQSAIQEFKNRGIEVVVKPQGLTGGKGVKVMPEHLATYDDCIDYASELLEKCPDEKVLLVEKLKGIEFTIMGITDGENLVVSPASYDYPFRFENDLGAGTGGMGCFTNKEKKLPFMNDKDLRDCRDIIQKIIDEMRNEGLSFSGVLNGGFFKTKEGIKFMEFNGRFGDPEGLNILTVLKSSFAEVIRDMWHKTLSEKKVHFSKKSSVIKYLVAKEYPQESDEATIFTMDEKAINDMGVNIFFASSIKISDGNYQTLKKSRAIAFGAVADKIEDAGDLVNQAIENFVHADLEYRKDIGSKENLDKLLKYNFD
;
A
#
# COMPACT_ATOMS: atom_id res chain seq x y z
N MET A 1 -12.78 -26.97 -17.26
CA MET A 1 -13.55 -26.57 -16.08
C MET A 1 -14.08 -25.18 -16.36
N GLU A 2 -15.26 -24.88 -15.93
CA GLU A 2 -15.82 -23.53 -15.98
C GLU A 2 -14.97 -22.63 -15.06
N LYS A 3 -14.70 -21.40 -15.49
CA LYS A 3 -13.92 -20.45 -14.66
C LYS A 3 -14.82 -19.87 -13.58
N ASP A 4 -14.30 -19.69 -12.36
CA ASP A 4 -15.02 -19.00 -11.29
C ASP A 4 -15.21 -17.51 -11.61
N ASN A 5 -16.30 -16.92 -11.12
CA ASN A 5 -16.59 -15.50 -11.17
C ASN A 5 -15.87 -14.79 -10.03
N PHE A 6 -14.94 -13.90 -10.38
CA PHE A 6 -14.17 -13.10 -9.41
C PHE A 6 -14.58 -11.64 -9.47
N LEU A 7 -14.67 -11.00 -8.32
CA LEU A 7 -14.93 -9.55 -8.19
C LEU A 7 -13.73 -8.84 -7.57
N ILE A 8 -13.32 -7.73 -8.19
CA ILE A 8 -12.45 -6.73 -7.56
C ILE A 8 -13.22 -5.44 -7.29
N VAL A 9 -12.85 -4.72 -6.22
CA VAL A 9 -13.50 -3.48 -5.80
C VAL A 9 -12.48 -2.35 -5.74
N GLY A 10 -12.68 -1.31 -6.55
CA GLY A 10 -11.78 -0.17 -6.69
C GLY A 10 -11.33 0.05 -8.13
N SER A 11 -10.57 1.13 -8.36
CA SER A 11 -10.16 1.57 -9.70
C SER A 11 -8.73 2.10 -9.76
N GLY A 12 -7.96 1.99 -8.68
CA GLY A 12 -6.59 2.48 -8.60
C GLY A 12 -5.58 1.60 -9.34
N GLY A 13 -4.30 2.01 -9.27
CA GLY A 13 -3.21 1.22 -9.86
C GLY A 13 -3.10 -0.17 -9.25
N ARG A 14 -3.38 -0.30 -7.97
CA ARG A 14 -3.44 -1.58 -7.25
C ARG A 14 -4.50 -2.51 -7.82
N GLU A 15 -5.73 -2.04 -8.01
CA GLU A 15 -6.83 -2.81 -8.59
C GLU A 15 -6.58 -3.11 -10.09
N CYS A 16 -5.93 -2.21 -10.80
CA CYS A 16 -5.43 -2.47 -12.16
C CYS A 16 -4.46 -3.66 -12.18
N ALA A 17 -3.52 -3.71 -11.23
CA ALA A 17 -2.60 -4.85 -11.11
C ALA A 17 -3.34 -6.16 -10.76
N PHE A 18 -4.38 -6.13 -9.92
CA PHE A 18 -5.23 -7.30 -9.64
C PHE A 18 -5.92 -7.80 -10.93
N ALA A 19 -6.51 -6.88 -11.70
CA ALA A 19 -7.20 -7.23 -12.95
C ALA A 19 -6.27 -7.95 -13.93
N LEU A 20 -5.05 -7.41 -14.13
CA LEU A 20 -4.02 -8.00 -14.97
C LEU A 20 -3.58 -9.40 -14.51
N ARG A 21 -3.72 -9.72 -13.23
CA ARG A 21 -3.33 -11.02 -12.65
C ARG A 21 -4.48 -12.03 -12.55
N LEU A 22 -5.72 -11.60 -12.79
CA LEU A 22 -6.92 -12.42 -12.62
C LEU A 22 -7.62 -12.78 -13.94
N PHE A 23 -7.63 -11.90 -14.95
CA PHE A 23 -8.52 -12.01 -16.11
C PHE A 23 -8.30 -13.26 -16.97
N GLU A 24 -7.06 -13.79 -17.02
CA GLU A 24 -6.78 -15.00 -17.78
C GLU A 24 -7.30 -16.27 -17.11
N ASP A 25 -7.33 -16.30 -15.76
CA ASP A 25 -7.67 -17.48 -14.97
C ASP A 25 -9.14 -17.50 -14.52
N THR A 26 -9.87 -16.39 -14.66
CA THR A 26 -11.21 -16.19 -14.08
C THR A 26 -12.18 -15.54 -15.06
N VAL A 27 -13.45 -15.48 -14.73
CA VAL A 27 -14.40 -14.50 -15.27
C VAL A 27 -14.36 -13.31 -14.32
N LEU A 28 -13.67 -12.25 -14.73
CA LEU A 28 -13.41 -11.09 -13.89
C LEU A 28 -14.54 -10.09 -13.96
N HIS A 29 -15.04 -9.68 -12.79
CA HIS A 29 -15.99 -8.59 -12.61
C HIS A 29 -15.33 -7.45 -11.82
N ALA A 30 -15.81 -6.21 -12.01
CA ALA A 30 -15.28 -5.06 -11.28
C ALA A 30 -16.38 -4.11 -10.80
N PHE A 31 -16.28 -3.68 -9.55
CA PHE A 31 -17.04 -2.55 -9.03
C PHE A 31 -16.07 -1.37 -8.83
N MET A 32 -16.21 -0.34 -9.65
CA MET A 32 -15.23 0.72 -9.81
C MET A 32 -15.77 2.09 -9.34
N SER A 33 -14.88 2.99 -8.91
CA SER A 33 -15.21 4.39 -8.62
C SER A 33 -15.12 5.29 -9.86
N HIS A 34 -14.39 4.87 -10.88
CA HIS A 34 -14.27 5.50 -12.19
C HIS A 34 -13.84 4.45 -13.22
N GLU A 35 -13.99 4.76 -14.48
CA GLU A 35 -13.61 3.89 -15.60
C GLU A 35 -12.08 3.77 -15.72
N ASN A 36 -11.51 2.69 -15.19
CA ASN A 36 -10.11 2.36 -15.40
C ASN A 36 -9.94 1.57 -16.69
N PRO A 37 -9.16 2.06 -17.67
CA PRO A 37 -9.06 1.47 -19.00
C PRO A 37 -8.63 -0.01 -18.97
N THR A 38 -7.59 -0.34 -18.22
CA THR A 38 -7.07 -1.71 -18.12
C THR A 38 -8.04 -2.66 -17.41
N ILE A 39 -8.71 -2.19 -16.34
CA ILE A 39 -9.69 -3.04 -15.64
C ILE A 39 -10.84 -3.40 -16.59
N ILE A 40 -11.36 -2.40 -17.33
CA ILE A 40 -12.44 -2.61 -18.31
C ILE A 40 -12.00 -3.64 -19.37
N GLU A 41 -10.83 -3.45 -19.96
CA GLU A 41 -10.29 -4.37 -20.95
C GLU A 41 -10.15 -5.81 -20.41
N CYS A 42 -9.64 -5.96 -19.20
CA CYS A 42 -9.53 -7.28 -18.54
C CYS A 42 -10.91 -7.93 -18.28
N VAL A 43 -11.88 -7.14 -17.82
CA VAL A 43 -13.26 -7.61 -17.61
C VAL A 43 -13.89 -8.08 -18.90
N GLU A 44 -13.81 -7.27 -19.96
CA GLU A 44 -14.37 -7.60 -21.29
C GLU A 44 -13.70 -8.85 -21.89
N LYS A 45 -12.37 -8.95 -21.82
CA LYS A 45 -11.62 -10.12 -22.31
C LYS A 45 -11.95 -11.40 -21.56
N SER A 46 -12.27 -11.31 -20.27
CA SER A 46 -12.63 -12.47 -19.45
C SER A 46 -14.11 -12.89 -19.58
N GLY A 47 -14.95 -12.03 -20.17
CA GLY A 47 -16.39 -12.26 -20.32
C GLY A 47 -17.22 -11.87 -19.09
N GLY A 48 -16.67 -11.06 -18.18
CA GLY A 48 -17.36 -10.55 -17.00
C GLY A 48 -18.13 -9.25 -17.25
N SER A 49 -18.48 -8.56 -16.18
CA SER A 49 -19.20 -7.29 -16.20
C SER A 49 -18.64 -6.31 -15.19
N TYR A 50 -18.86 -5.02 -15.41
CA TYR A 50 -18.44 -3.98 -14.48
C TYR A 50 -19.53 -2.93 -14.27
N ILE A 51 -19.40 -2.18 -13.18
CA ILE A 51 -20.20 -1.00 -12.88
C ILE A 51 -19.32 0.07 -12.27
N VAL A 52 -19.64 1.35 -12.54
CA VAL A 52 -19.06 2.49 -11.84
C VAL A 52 -20.05 2.99 -10.80
N GLY A 53 -19.62 3.08 -9.55
CA GLY A 53 -20.45 3.45 -8.42
C GLY A 53 -19.64 3.86 -7.19
N ASN A 54 -20.33 4.01 -6.06
CA ASN A 54 -19.66 4.29 -4.80
C ASN A 54 -19.08 3.00 -4.20
N VAL A 55 -17.77 2.82 -4.32
CA VAL A 55 -17.04 1.64 -3.80
C VAL A 55 -17.13 1.49 -2.27
N ASN A 56 -17.55 2.54 -1.56
CA ASN A 56 -17.72 2.56 -0.11
C ASN A 56 -19.17 2.20 0.31
N ASP A 57 -20.09 2.05 -0.64
CA ASP A 57 -21.43 1.55 -0.37
C ASP A 57 -21.44 0.01 -0.35
N ALA A 58 -21.22 -0.54 0.83
CA ALA A 58 -21.13 -1.98 1.05
C ALA A 58 -22.36 -2.74 0.52
N GLN A 59 -23.56 -2.14 0.60
CA GLN A 59 -24.80 -2.80 0.15
C GLN A 59 -24.91 -2.82 -1.39
N GLN A 60 -24.49 -1.75 -2.06
CA GLN A 60 -24.45 -1.72 -3.52
C GLN A 60 -23.42 -2.72 -4.08
N VAL A 61 -22.22 -2.77 -3.48
CA VAL A 61 -21.17 -3.73 -3.87
C VAL A 61 -21.67 -5.17 -3.69
N ALA A 62 -22.21 -5.50 -2.52
CA ALA A 62 -22.73 -6.84 -2.22
C ALA A 62 -23.95 -7.22 -3.09
N LYS A 63 -24.78 -6.26 -3.48
CA LYS A 63 -25.87 -6.46 -4.43
C LYS A 63 -25.32 -6.82 -5.81
N PHE A 64 -24.38 -6.03 -6.35
CA PHE A 64 -23.75 -6.31 -7.64
C PHE A 64 -23.09 -7.69 -7.65
N ALA A 65 -22.39 -8.05 -6.57
CA ALA A 65 -21.76 -9.34 -6.42
C ALA A 65 -22.79 -10.50 -6.49
N SER A 66 -23.94 -10.35 -5.82
CA SER A 66 -25.00 -11.36 -5.86
C SER A 66 -25.66 -11.47 -7.24
N GLU A 67 -25.92 -10.35 -7.91
CA GLU A 67 -26.55 -10.31 -9.24
C GLU A 67 -25.68 -10.93 -10.33
N ASN A 68 -24.35 -10.93 -10.15
CA ASN A 68 -23.37 -11.52 -11.07
C ASN A 68 -22.87 -12.91 -10.64
N ASN A 69 -23.49 -13.54 -9.64
CA ASN A 69 -23.13 -14.86 -9.14
C ASN A 69 -21.62 -14.97 -8.81
N ILE A 70 -21.09 -13.98 -8.09
CA ILE A 70 -19.66 -13.96 -7.73
C ILE A 70 -19.33 -15.11 -6.79
N ASP A 71 -18.34 -15.92 -7.18
CA ASP A 71 -17.80 -17.00 -6.36
C ASP A 71 -16.79 -16.45 -5.34
N TYR A 72 -15.87 -15.60 -5.79
CA TYR A 72 -14.82 -15.02 -4.97
C TYR A 72 -14.75 -13.51 -5.18
N ALA A 73 -14.66 -12.75 -4.11
CA ALA A 73 -14.35 -11.33 -4.16
C ALA A 73 -13.00 -11.06 -3.48
N PHE A 74 -12.23 -10.16 -4.04
CA PHE A 74 -10.98 -9.67 -3.44
C PHE A 74 -11.05 -8.17 -3.22
N VAL A 75 -11.01 -7.77 -1.95
CA VAL A 75 -11.08 -6.36 -1.53
C VAL A 75 -9.79 -6.00 -0.80
N SER A 76 -9.07 -5.02 -1.32
CA SER A 76 -7.78 -4.61 -0.76
C SER A 76 -7.58 -3.10 -0.94
N ALA A 77 -8.59 -2.34 -0.57
CA ALA A 77 -8.60 -0.88 -0.59
C ALA A 77 -9.10 -0.36 0.76
N ASP A 78 -8.49 0.68 1.27
CA ASP A 78 -8.65 1.21 2.62
C ASP A 78 -10.11 1.52 2.96
N ASP A 79 -10.72 2.44 2.21
CA ASP A 79 -12.09 2.89 2.46
C ASP A 79 -13.16 1.79 2.32
N PRO A 80 -13.18 0.96 1.25
CA PRO A 80 -14.11 -0.16 1.16
C PRO A 80 -14.02 -1.14 2.33
N LEU A 81 -12.81 -1.46 2.80
CA LEU A 81 -12.60 -2.33 3.96
C LEU A 81 -13.13 -1.70 5.24
N ALA A 82 -12.78 -0.44 5.50
CA ALA A 82 -13.25 0.32 6.66
C ALA A 82 -14.78 0.54 6.66
N ASN A 83 -15.42 0.52 5.48
CA ASN A 83 -16.88 0.63 5.33
C ASN A 83 -17.61 -0.72 5.32
N GLY A 84 -16.92 -1.85 5.53
CA GLY A 84 -17.54 -3.16 5.72
C GLY A 84 -18.02 -3.82 4.43
N VAL A 85 -17.37 -3.54 3.29
CA VAL A 85 -17.71 -4.18 2.01
C VAL A 85 -17.51 -5.68 2.07
N VAL A 86 -16.46 -6.17 2.75
CA VAL A 86 -16.24 -7.61 2.96
C VAL A 86 -17.34 -8.20 3.81
N ASP A 87 -17.71 -7.53 4.92
CA ASP A 87 -18.78 -7.99 5.83
C ASP A 87 -20.11 -8.16 5.08
N ALA A 88 -20.51 -7.16 4.28
CA ALA A 88 -21.74 -7.20 3.50
C ALA A 88 -21.77 -8.32 2.45
N MET A 89 -20.63 -8.70 1.87
CA MET A 89 -20.52 -9.82 0.95
C MET A 89 -20.59 -11.17 1.69
N LEU A 90 -19.92 -11.28 2.84
CA LEU A 90 -19.99 -12.49 3.70
C LEU A 90 -21.42 -12.75 4.18
N ASP A 91 -22.20 -11.72 4.52
CA ASP A 91 -23.62 -11.82 4.88
C ASP A 91 -24.49 -12.39 3.74
N LYS A 92 -24.02 -12.25 2.50
CA LYS A 92 -24.66 -12.84 1.30
C LYS A 92 -24.06 -14.19 0.87
N ASN A 93 -23.21 -14.81 1.71
CA ASN A 93 -22.50 -16.05 1.44
C ASN A 93 -21.56 -15.99 0.22
N ILE A 94 -21.06 -14.82 -0.13
CA ILE A 94 -20.01 -14.64 -1.14
C ILE A 94 -18.65 -14.85 -0.47
N LYS A 95 -17.75 -15.61 -1.09
CA LYS A 95 -16.41 -15.87 -0.58
C LYS A 95 -15.54 -14.61 -0.74
N ALA A 96 -15.64 -13.69 0.20
CA ALA A 96 -14.89 -12.44 0.17
C ALA A 96 -13.57 -12.54 0.95
N VAL A 97 -12.47 -12.27 0.28
CA VAL A 97 -11.11 -12.18 0.82
C VAL A 97 -10.72 -10.72 0.96
N GLY A 98 -10.34 -10.33 2.15
CA GLY A 98 -10.05 -9.00 2.64
C GLY A 98 -10.36 -8.96 4.14
N GLY A 99 -9.81 -8.01 4.89
CA GLY A 99 -10.16 -7.84 6.29
C GLY A 99 -11.61 -7.40 6.45
N THR A 100 -12.33 -7.97 7.43
CA THR A 100 -13.60 -7.40 7.88
C THR A 100 -13.38 -6.00 8.45
N LYS A 101 -14.45 -5.20 8.56
CA LYS A 101 -14.37 -3.87 9.17
C LYS A 101 -13.70 -3.91 10.55
N ALA A 102 -14.04 -4.90 11.36
CA ALA A 102 -13.45 -5.09 12.69
C ALA A 102 -11.96 -5.46 12.62
N ALA A 103 -11.57 -6.33 11.69
CA ALA A 103 -10.19 -6.78 11.53
C ALA A 103 -9.28 -5.69 10.95
N THR A 104 -9.79 -4.85 10.03
CA THR A 104 -9.03 -3.73 9.45
C THR A 104 -8.84 -2.57 10.41
N LYS A 105 -9.37 -2.65 11.63
CA LYS A 105 -9.02 -1.75 12.73
C LYS A 105 -7.51 -1.63 12.93
N ILE A 106 -6.75 -2.67 12.62
CA ILE A 106 -5.29 -2.68 12.67
C ILE A 106 -4.64 -1.57 11.81
N GLU A 107 -5.34 -1.06 10.78
CA GLU A 107 -4.89 0.04 9.92
C GLU A 107 -5.47 1.39 10.36
N TRP A 108 -6.80 1.47 10.51
CA TRP A 108 -7.45 2.76 10.71
C TRP A 108 -7.42 3.27 12.16
N ASP A 109 -7.06 2.43 13.15
CA ASP A 109 -6.81 2.83 14.53
C ASP A 109 -5.32 2.60 14.89
N LYS A 110 -4.53 3.67 14.76
CA LYS A 110 -3.07 3.60 15.00
C LYS A 110 -2.72 3.26 16.45
N ILE A 111 -3.60 3.62 17.40
CA ILE A 111 -3.38 3.31 18.82
C ILE A 111 -3.61 1.82 19.05
N TYR A 112 -4.69 1.25 18.51
CA TYR A 112 -4.92 -0.20 18.56
C TYR A 112 -3.73 -0.97 17.95
N SER A 113 -3.21 -0.51 16.82
CA SER A 113 -2.07 -1.14 16.15
C SER A 113 -0.80 -1.14 17.02
N ILE A 114 -0.45 0.00 17.59
CA ILE A 114 0.78 0.13 18.41
C ILE A 114 0.65 -0.56 19.77
N ASP A 115 -0.57 -0.56 20.37
CA ASP A 115 -0.86 -1.30 21.60
C ASP A 115 -0.76 -2.82 21.38
N MET A 116 -1.25 -3.32 20.24
CA MET A 116 -1.10 -4.72 19.86
C MET A 116 0.38 -5.08 19.68
N MET A 117 1.16 -4.25 19.03
CA MET A 117 2.62 -4.42 18.93
C MET A 117 3.27 -4.43 20.30
N GLN A 118 2.89 -3.54 21.21
CA GLN A 118 3.39 -3.50 22.59
C GLN A 118 3.09 -4.79 23.35
N LYS A 119 1.92 -5.39 23.08
CA LYS A 119 1.49 -6.66 23.72
C LYS A 119 2.30 -7.86 23.24
N VAL A 120 2.54 -7.97 21.93
CA VAL A 120 3.11 -9.22 21.34
C VAL A 120 4.55 -9.13 20.90
N CYS A 121 5.08 -7.93 20.64
CA CYS A 121 6.43 -7.68 20.13
C CYS A 121 7.04 -6.38 20.70
N PRO A 122 7.08 -6.19 22.03
CA PRO A 122 7.50 -4.91 22.65
C PRO A 122 8.92 -4.50 22.25
N GLU A 123 9.81 -5.45 21.97
CA GLU A 123 11.21 -5.18 21.57
C GLU A 123 11.34 -4.49 20.21
N PHE A 124 10.34 -4.64 19.34
CA PHE A 124 10.31 -4.01 18.02
C PHE A 124 9.46 -2.73 17.99
N ASN A 125 8.73 -2.45 19.08
CA ASN A 125 7.86 -1.29 19.16
C ASN A 125 8.66 -0.02 19.49
N PRO A 126 8.38 1.14 18.86
CA PRO A 126 8.95 2.42 19.28
C PRO A 126 8.36 2.83 20.64
N TYR A 127 9.02 3.74 21.33
CA TYR A 127 8.41 4.38 22.49
C TYR A 127 7.23 5.25 22.04
N TYR A 128 6.10 5.18 22.77
CA TYR A 128 4.90 5.93 22.44
C TYR A 128 4.06 6.29 23.67
N GLN A 129 3.19 7.26 23.49
CA GLN A 129 2.12 7.60 24.43
C GLN A 129 0.85 7.97 23.67
N ALA A 130 -0.28 7.43 24.08
CA ALA A 130 -1.61 7.79 23.58
C ALA A 130 -2.24 8.80 24.53
N ILE A 131 -2.61 9.97 24.02
CA ILE A 131 -3.09 11.12 24.80
C ILE A 131 -4.58 11.29 24.57
N GLU A 132 -5.33 11.28 25.66
CA GLU A 132 -6.78 11.51 25.63
C GLU A 132 -7.15 12.97 26.00
N LYS A 133 -6.33 13.61 26.84
CA LYS A 133 -6.63 14.92 27.42
C LYS A 133 -5.45 15.86 27.30
N GLU A 134 -5.73 17.12 27.07
CA GLU A 134 -4.75 18.17 26.94
C GLU A 134 -3.80 18.29 28.16
N GLU A 135 -4.34 18.04 29.36
CA GLU A 135 -3.55 18.13 30.61
C GLU A 135 -2.41 17.08 30.65
N GLU A 136 -2.51 16.00 29.87
CA GLU A 136 -1.50 14.94 29.79
C GLU A 136 -0.29 15.33 28.91
N LEU A 137 -0.48 16.27 27.96
CA LEU A 137 0.52 16.62 26.94
C LEU A 137 1.85 17.07 27.53
N GLN A 138 1.81 17.98 28.50
CA GLN A 138 3.04 18.52 29.11
C GLN A 138 3.90 17.44 29.77
N SER A 139 3.29 16.53 30.51
CA SER A 139 3.99 15.44 31.17
C SER A 139 4.52 14.42 30.15
N ALA A 140 3.72 14.08 29.15
CA ALA A 140 4.08 13.16 28.07
C ALA A 140 5.29 13.68 27.29
N ILE A 141 5.23 14.91 26.80
CA ILE A 141 6.34 15.52 26.04
C ILE A 141 7.61 15.66 26.92
N GLN A 142 7.44 15.96 28.21
CA GLN A 142 8.60 16.01 29.13
C GLN A 142 9.32 14.66 29.23
N GLU A 143 8.59 13.53 29.15
CA GLU A 143 9.22 12.20 29.13
C GLU A 143 10.02 11.97 27.85
N PHE A 144 9.51 12.34 26.66
CA PHE A 144 10.27 12.29 25.42
C PHE A 144 11.54 13.13 25.50
N LYS A 145 11.42 14.35 26.02
CA LYS A 145 12.55 15.27 26.22
C LYS A 145 13.61 14.70 27.18
N ASN A 146 13.20 14.11 28.30
CA ASN A 146 14.09 13.48 29.28
C ASN A 146 14.85 12.28 28.68
N ARG A 147 14.25 11.58 27.72
CA ARG A 147 14.87 10.47 26.99
C ARG A 147 15.73 10.94 25.81
N GLY A 148 15.68 12.23 25.45
CA GLY A 148 16.35 12.78 24.26
C GLY A 148 15.77 12.26 22.94
N ILE A 149 14.47 11.96 22.91
CA ILE A 149 13.75 11.37 21.78
C ILE A 149 12.95 12.46 21.06
N GLU A 150 13.16 12.62 19.76
CA GLU A 150 12.32 13.43 18.87
C GLU A 150 10.93 12.79 18.69
N VAL A 151 9.90 13.63 18.53
CA VAL A 151 8.49 13.20 18.54
C VAL A 151 7.88 13.21 17.14
N VAL A 152 7.10 12.18 16.84
CA VAL A 152 6.13 12.17 15.75
C VAL A 152 4.74 12.27 16.35
N VAL A 153 3.95 13.27 15.94
CA VAL A 153 2.57 13.48 16.37
C VAL A 153 1.63 12.94 15.29
N LYS A 154 0.77 11.99 15.66
CA LYS A 154 -0.15 11.32 14.73
C LYS A 154 -1.59 11.40 15.26
N PRO A 155 -2.59 11.74 14.43
CA PRO A 155 -4.01 11.53 14.77
C PRO A 155 -4.31 10.03 14.80
N GLN A 156 -5.30 9.61 15.60
CA GLN A 156 -5.69 8.21 15.74
C GLN A 156 -6.19 7.61 14.43
N GLY A 157 -7.10 8.32 13.74
CA GLY A 157 -7.80 7.82 12.57
C GLY A 157 -7.01 7.88 11.25
N LEU A 158 -7.66 7.42 10.16
CA LEU A 158 -7.13 7.49 8.80
C LEU A 158 -7.07 8.95 8.32
N THR A 159 -5.88 9.40 7.93
CA THR A 159 -5.67 10.75 7.38
C THR A 159 -4.96 10.73 6.02
N GLY A 160 -4.70 9.53 5.45
CA GLY A 160 -3.91 9.41 4.23
C GLY A 160 -2.51 10.03 4.34
N GLY A 161 -1.90 9.96 5.52
CA GLY A 161 -0.59 10.55 5.81
C GLY A 161 -0.59 12.07 6.05
N LYS A 162 -1.72 12.76 5.79
CA LYS A 162 -1.78 14.24 5.83
C LYS A 162 -1.82 14.86 7.24
N GLY A 163 -2.06 14.07 8.28
CA GLY A 163 -2.14 14.54 9.67
C GLY A 163 -0.92 14.18 10.52
N VAL A 164 0.10 13.55 9.95
CA VAL A 164 1.32 13.17 10.66
C VAL A 164 2.34 14.30 10.57
N LYS A 165 2.80 14.79 11.72
CA LYS A 165 3.88 15.78 11.79
C LYS A 165 5.06 15.25 12.57
N VAL A 166 6.25 15.53 12.08
CA VAL A 166 7.53 14.98 12.54
C VAL A 166 8.42 16.11 13.04
N MET A 167 9.07 15.93 14.18
CA MET A 167 10.10 16.81 14.70
C MET A 167 11.49 16.41 14.14
N PRO A 168 12.39 17.34 13.75
CA PRO A 168 12.16 18.79 13.69
C PRO A 168 11.59 19.29 12.36
N GLU A 169 11.32 18.41 11.38
CA GLU A 169 11.02 18.78 9.98
C GLU A 169 9.73 19.59 9.84
N HIS A 170 8.71 19.25 10.63
CA HIS A 170 7.39 19.91 10.61
C HIS A 170 7.09 20.68 11.89
N LEU A 171 7.71 20.28 13.00
CA LEU A 171 7.54 20.83 14.34
C LEU A 171 8.93 21.09 14.91
N ALA A 172 9.35 22.35 14.96
CA ALA A 172 10.75 22.71 15.28
C ALA A 172 11.14 22.39 16.73
N THR A 173 10.19 22.44 17.65
CA THR A 173 10.39 22.28 19.09
C THR A 173 9.39 21.32 19.72
N TYR A 174 9.66 20.91 20.95
CA TYR A 174 8.71 20.12 21.75
C TYR A 174 7.43 20.91 22.07
N ASP A 175 7.52 22.24 22.19
CA ASP A 175 6.34 23.10 22.41
C ASP A 175 5.44 23.11 21.16
N ASP A 176 6.01 23.14 19.94
CA ASP A 176 5.24 22.99 18.71
C ASP A 176 4.53 21.63 18.64
N CYS A 177 5.12 20.56 19.21
CA CYS A 177 4.46 19.26 19.31
C CYS A 177 3.24 19.30 20.24
N ILE A 178 3.33 20.03 21.36
CA ILE A 178 2.23 20.24 22.29
C ILE A 178 1.10 21.01 21.60
N ASP A 179 1.43 22.14 20.96
CA ASP A 179 0.47 23.00 20.27
C ASP A 179 -0.30 22.22 19.18
N TYR A 180 0.44 21.44 18.37
CA TYR A 180 -0.18 20.64 17.32
C TYR A 180 -1.03 19.48 17.88
N ALA A 181 -0.58 18.81 18.93
CA ALA A 181 -1.35 17.76 19.59
C ALA A 181 -2.63 18.30 20.23
N SER A 182 -2.57 19.50 20.86
CA SER A 182 -3.72 20.22 21.40
C SER A 182 -4.73 20.57 20.28
N GLU A 183 -4.25 21.10 19.14
CA GLU A 183 -5.09 21.37 17.96
C GLU A 183 -5.84 20.11 17.46
N LEU A 184 -5.18 18.94 17.47
CA LEU A 184 -5.82 17.68 17.07
C LEU A 184 -6.89 17.24 18.07
N LEU A 185 -6.64 17.33 19.38
CA LEU A 185 -7.63 17.01 20.43
C LEU A 185 -8.85 17.93 20.38
N GLU A 186 -8.64 19.23 20.10
CA GLU A 186 -9.75 20.18 19.93
C GLU A 186 -10.62 19.86 18.70
N LYS A 187 -9.97 19.49 17.57
CA LYS A 187 -10.67 19.17 16.31
C LYS A 187 -11.46 17.86 16.37
N CYS A 188 -10.93 16.87 17.08
CA CYS A 188 -11.49 15.53 17.17
C CYS A 188 -11.57 15.10 18.65
N PRO A 189 -12.51 15.64 19.46
CA PRO A 189 -12.55 15.42 20.91
C PRO A 189 -12.87 13.98 21.33
N ASP A 190 -13.37 13.16 20.41
CA ASP A 190 -13.64 11.73 20.63
C ASP A 190 -12.45 10.82 20.22
N GLU A 191 -11.40 11.39 19.66
CA GLU A 191 -10.19 10.67 19.24
C GLU A 191 -9.00 11.03 20.14
N LYS A 192 -8.06 10.09 20.22
CA LYS A 192 -6.79 10.30 20.91
C LYS A 192 -5.73 10.81 19.95
N VAL A 193 -4.70 11.43 20.50
CA VAL A 193 -3.47 11.78 19.77
C VAL A 193 -2.36 10.81 20.15
N LEU A 194 -1.68 10.28 19.16
CA LEU A 194 -0.57 9.35 19.34
C LEU A 194 0.76 10.11 19.20
N LEU A 195 1.53 10.14 20.28
CA LEU A 195 2.92 10.61 20.32
C LEU A 195 3.82 9.38 20.18
N VAL A 196 4.71 9.38 19.19
CA VAL A 196 5.62 8.25 18.92
C VAL A 196 7.05 8.75 18.78
N GLU A 197 8.00 7.95 19.21
CA GLU A 197 9.42 8.13 18.94
C GLU A 197 9.69 8.27 17.45
N LYS A 198 10.42 9.30 17.04
CA LYS A 198 10.92 9.40 15.67
C LYS A 198 12.04 8.39 15.47
N LEU A 199 11.78 7.39 14.66
CA LEU A 199 12.76 6.37 14.30
C LEU A 199 13.84 6.96 13.36
N LYS A 200 15.09 6.59 13.58
CA LYS A 200 16.23 6.93 12.71
C LYS A 200 16.68 5.68 11.97
N GLY A 201 16.54 5.69 10.65
CA GLY A 201 16.84 4.50 9.84
C GLY A 201 16.27 4.59 8.45
N ILE A 202 16.24 3.44 7.77
CA ILE A 202 15.68 3.31 6.44
C ILE A 202 14.31 2.64 6.53
N GLU A 203 13.28 3.34 6.06
CA GLU A 203 11.92 2.85 5.97
C GLU A 203 11.76 1.83 4.83
N PHE A 204 10.96 0.79 5.05
CA PHE A 204 10.61 -0.20 4.04
C PHE A 204 9.35 -0.96 4.44
N THR A 205 8.77 -1.71 3.50
CA THR A 205 7.57 -2.50 3.74
C THR A 205 7.76 -3.98 3.39
N ILE A 206 7.00 -4.84 4.09
CA ILE A 206 6.85 -6.26 3.77
C ILE A 206 5.38 -6.62 3.88
N MET A 207 4.82 -7.24 2.83
CA MET A 207 3.45 -7.71 2.84
C MET A 207 3.36 -9.14 3.32
N GLY A 208 2.52 -9.38 4.30
CA GLY A 208 2.11 -10.70 4.73
C GLY A 208 0.81 -11.11 4.04
N ILE A 209 0.87 -12.05 3.10
CA ILE A 209 -0.30 -12.69 2.50
C ILE A 209 -0.76 -13.77 3.49
N THR A 210 -2.00 -13.70 3.96
CA THR A 210 -2.47 -14.58 5.02
C THR A 210 -3.90 -15.05 4.82
N ASP A 211 -4.18 -16.26 5.29
CA ASP A 211 -5.53 -16.83 5.40
C ASP A 211 -6.08 -16.75 6.84
N GLY A 212 -5.42 -15.98 7.71
CA GLY A 212 -5.73 -15.83 9.13
C GLY A 212 -5.06 -16.86 10.04
N GLU A 213 -4.35 -17.84 9.48
CA GLU A 213 -3.58 -18.87 10.18
C GLU A 213 -2.17 -19.01 9.62
N ASN A 214 -2.09 -19.18 8.29
CA ASN A 214 -0.85 -19.30 7.56
C ASN A 214 -0.40 -17.95 7.00
N LEU A 215 0.91 -17.77 6.89
CA LEU A 215 1.54 -16.57 6.38
C LEU A 215 2.53 -16.89 5.28
N VAL A 216 2.46 -16.14 4.18
CA VAL A 216 3.51 -16.06 3.16
C VAL A 216 3.95 -14.61 3.03
N VAL A 217 5.23 -14.34 3.29
CA VAL A 217 5.76 -12.98 3.12
C VAL A 217 6.23 -12.72 1.69
N SER A 218 5.92 -11.53 1.20
CA SER A 218 6.41 -11.02 -0.07
C SER A 218 7.91 -10.72 -0.02
N PRO A 219 8.55 -10.46 -1.18
CA PRO A 219 9.77 -9.66 -1.18
C PRO A 219 9.54 -8.30 -0.51
N ALA A 220 10.57 -7.79 0.19
CA ALA A 220 10.53 -6.46 0.79
C ALA A 220 10.53 -5.39 -0.31
N SER A 221 9.82 -4.29 -0.08
CA SER A 221 9.75 -3.14 -0.98
C SER A 221 10.28 -1.89 -0.30
N TYR A 222 11.04 -1.10 -1.05
CA TYR A 222 11.45 0.25 -0.67
C TYR A 222 10.61 1.25 -1.45
N ASP A 223 9.87 2.10 -0.73
CA ASP A 223 9.01 3.14 -1.30
C ASP A 223 9.71 4.50 -1.32
N TYR A 224 9.26 5.36 -2.23
CA TYR A 224 9.71 6.74 -2.37
C TYR A 224 8.54 7.69 -2.06
N PRO A 225 8.32 8.04 -0.79
CA PRO A 225 7.15 8.79 -0.37
C PRO A 225 7.21 10.29 -0.73
N PHE A 226 8.39 10.84 -1.00
CA PHE A 226 8.53 12.28 -1.27
C PHE A 226 8.35 12.62 -2.75
N ARG A 227 7.73 13.79 -2.98
CA ARG A 227 7.28 14.24 -4.29
C ARG A 227 8.38 14.37 -5.34
N PHE A 228 9.56 14.86 -4.97
CA PHE A 228 10.64 15.19 -5.87
C PHE A 228 11.87 14.31 -5.68
N GLU A 229 12.73 14.31 -6.69
CA GLU A 229 14.03 13.62 -6.64
C GLU A 229 14.83 14.02 -5.40
N ASN A 230 15.70 13.12 -4.95
CA ASN A 230 16.50 13.27 -3.72
C ASN A 230 15.66 13.43 -2.45
N ASP A 231 14.43 12.87 -2.44
CA ASP A 231 13.51 12.88 -1.31
C ASP A 231 13.14 14.28 -0.84
N LEU A 232 12.96 15.20 -1.79
CA LEU A 232 12.53 16.56 -1.54
C LEU A 232 11.02 16.72 -1.74
N GLY A 233 10.47 17.79 -1.15
CA GLY A 233 9.07 18.18 -1.28
C GLY A 233 8.16 17.49 -0.27
N ALA A 234 6.86 17.57 -0.55
CA ALA A 234 5.83 17.03 0.34
C ALA A 234 5.81 15.49 0.33
N GLY A 235 5.38 14.90 1.43
CA GLY A 235 5.01 13.49 1.50
C GLY A 235 3.82 13.18 0.60
N THR A 236 3.80 12.02 -0.01
CA THR A 236 2.79 11.55 -0.97
C THR A 236 2.34 10.14 -0.62
N GLY A 237 1.44 9.56 -1.40
CA GLY A 237 1.10 8.14 -1.32
C GLY A 237 2.13 7.19 -1.97
N GLY A 238 3.36 7.66 -2.23
CA GLY A 238 4.44 6.91 -2.91
C GLY A 238 4.55 7.28 -4.40
N MET A 239 5.72 7.79 -4.80
CA MET A 239 6.04 8.14 -6.20
C MET A 239 6.49 6.92 -7.00
N GLY A 240 6.79 5.84 -6.33
CA GLY A 240 7.22 4.56 -6.88
C GLY A 240 7.99 3.75 -5.84
N CYS A 241 8.38 2.54 -6.22
CA CYS A 241 9.08 1.63 -5.32
C CYS A 241 9.96 0.65 -6.10
N PHE A 242 10.78 -0.09 -5.38
CA PHE A 242 11.48 -1.23 -5.94
C PHE A 242 11.50 -2.42 -4.99
N THR A 243 11.68 -3.61 -5.56
CA THR A 243 12.07 -4.81 -4.82
C THR A 243 13.29 -5.47 -5.45
N ASN A 244 14.05 -6.22 -4.64
CA ASN A 244 15.25 -6.88 -5.08
C ASN A 244 15.01 -8.38 -5.36
N LYS A 245 15.82 -8.97 -6.22
CA LYS A 245 15.77 -10.39 -6.61
C LYS A 245 15.90 -11.40 -5.44
N GLU A 246 16.47 -10.97 -4.30
CA GLU A 246 16.75 -11.83 -3.15
C GLU A 246 15.66 -11.78 -2.06
N LYS A 247 14.45 -11.27 -2.33
CA LYS A 247 13.38 -10.99 -1.37
C LYS A 247 13.71 -9.94 -0.31
N LYS A 248 14.97 -9.70 0.02
CA LYS A 248 15.45 -8.67 0.94
C LYS A 248 16.05 -7.50 0.18
N LEU A 249 15.89 -6.31 0.70
CA LEU A 249 16.47 -5.10 0.14
C LEU A 249 17.99 -5.07 0.36
N PRO A 250 18.76 -4.28 -0.42
CA PRO A 250 20.22 -4.30 -0.38
C PRO A 250 20.85 -3.99 0.99
N PHE A 251 20.14 -3.26 1.85
CA PHE A 251 20.57 -2.89 3.21
C PHE A 251 20.09 -3.88 4.31
N MET A 252 19.30 -4.91 3.93
CA MET A 252 18.76 -5.90 4.86
C MET A 252 19.63 -7.15 4.92
N ASN A 253 19.58 -7.83 6.06
CA ASN A 253 20.11 -9.17 6.24
C ASN A 253 18.98 -10.20 6.47
N ASP A 254 19.33 -11.49 6.56
CA ASP A 254 18.33 -12.56 6.72
C ASP A 254 17.61 -12.50 8.06
N LYS A 255 18.24 -11.94 9.12
CA LYS A 255 17.59 -11.74 10.41
C LYS A 255 16.48 -10.71 10.31
N ASP A 256 16.72 -9.60 9.59
CA ASP A 256 15.73 -8.53 9.41
C ASP A 256 14.45 -9.07 8.75
N LEU A 257 14.61 -9.91 7.70
CA LEU A 257 13.46 -10.53 7.03
C LEU A 257 12.70 -11.50 7.95
N ARG A 258 13.43 -12.29 8.76
CA ARG A 258 12.80 -13.19 9.74
C ARG A 258 12.07 -12.40 10.83
N ASP A 259 12.69 -11.36 11.38
CA ASP A 259 12.07 -10.53 12.41
C ASP A 259 10.75 -9.93 11.92
N CYS A 260 10.71 -9.35 10.71
CA CYS A 260 9.48 -8.82 10.11
C CYS A 260 8.40 -9.90 9.91
N ARG A 261 8.79 -11.09 9.39
CA ARG A 261 7.88 -12.21 9.23
C ARG A 261 7.27 -12.65 10.57
N ASP A 262 8.11 -12.79 11.59
CA ASP A 262 7.69 -13.25 12.91
C ASP A 262 6.79 -12.22 13.60
N ILE A 263 7.05 -10.91 13.42
CA ILE A 263 6.16 -9.84 13.88
C ILE A 263 4.78 -9.98 13.22
N ILE A 264 4.73 -10.06 11.89
CA ILE A 264 3.46 -10.16 11.15
C ILE A 264 2.68 -11.42 11.58
N GLN A 265 3.36 -12.57 11.74
CA GLN A 265 2.71 -13.80 12.19
C GLN A 265 2.13 -13.66 13.61
N LYS A 266 2.87 -13.09 14.55
CA LYS A 266 2.37 -12.87 15.93
C LYS A 266 1.18 -11.93 15.98
N ILE A 267 1.14 -10.90 15.14
CA ILE A 267 0.00 -10.00 15.01
C ILE A 267 -1.23 -10.75 14.48
N ILE A 268 -1.07 -11.56 13.43
CA ILE A 268 -2.17 -12.37 12.87
C ILE A 268 -2.69 -13.36 13.92
N ASP A 269 -1.78 -14.02 14.66
CA ASP A 269 -2.15 -14.95 15.74
C ASP A 269 -2.92 -14.24 16.85
N GLU A 270 -2.51 -13.02 17.23
CA GLU A 270 -3.19 -12.24 18.27
C GLU A 270 -4.54 -11.72 17.79
N MET A 271 -4.65 -11.23 16.55
CA MET A 271 -5.95 -10.87 15.96
C MET A 271 -6.91 -12.05 16.00
N ARG A 272 -6.45 -13.26 15.67
CA ARG A 272 -7.26 -14.47 15.75
C ARG A 272 -7.68 -14.79 17.20
N ASN A 273 -6.79 -14.62 18.19
CA ASN A 273 -7.11 -14.79 19.62
C ASN A 273 -8.18 -13.80 20.09
N GLU A 274 -8.20 -12.60 19.55
CA GLU A 274 -9.24 -11.59 19.78
C GLU A 274 -10.54 -11.86 19.00
N GLY A 275 -10.62 -12.94 18.23
CA GLY A 275 -11.79 -13.29 17.41
C GLY A 275 -11.87 -12.50 16.09
N LEU A 276 -10.83 -11.77 15.73
CA LEU A 276 -10.73 -11.01 14.50
C LEU A 276 -10.03 -11.85 13.42
N SER A 277 -10.79 -12.64 12.66
CA SER A 277 -10.22 -13.37 11.53
C SER A 277 -9.84 -12.41 10.41
N PHE A 278 -8.56 -12.40 10.04
CA PHE A 278 -8.02 -11.57 8.97
C PHE A 278 -7.51 -12.46 7.83
N SER A 279 -8.25 -12.51 6.72
CA SER A 279 -7.82 -13.18 5.49
C SER A 279 -7.59 -12.11 4.42
N GLY A 280 -6.36 -12.01 3.90
CA GLY A 280 -6.00 -10.94 2.97
C GLY A 280 -4.51 -10.61 3.00
N VAL A 281 -4.19 -9.34 2.94
CA VAL A 281 -2.80 -8.86 3.00
C VAL A 281 -2.63 -7.89 4.17
N LEU A 282 -1.72 -8.21 5.08
CA LEU A 282 -1.27 -7.31 6.14
C LEU A 282 0.08 -6.73 5.72
N ASN A 283 0.10 -5.48 5.32
CA ASN A 283 1.32 -4.78 4.94
C ASN A 283 1.96 -4.15 6.18
N GLY A 284 3.14 -4.64 6.57
CA GLY A 284 3.93 -4.08 7.67
C GLY A 284 4.91 -3.03 7.17
N GLY A 285 4.82 -1.83 7.70
CA GLY A 285 5.81 -0.77 7.59
C GLY A 285 6.83 -0.87 8.72
N PHE A 286 8.11 -0.84 8.36
CA PHE A 286 9.22 -1.04 9.28
C PHE A 286 10.34 -0.05 9.00
N PHE A 287 11.16 0.19 10.02
CA PHE A 287 12.46 0.85 9.90
C PHE A 287 13.59 -0.14 10.15
N LYS A 288 14.60 -0.13 9.29
CA LYS A 288 15.91 -0.66 9.62
C LYS A 288 16.69 0.40 10.35
N THR A 289 16.96 0.18 11.64
CA THR A 289 17.69 1.08 12.51
C THR A 289 19.05 0.48 12.90
N LYS A 290 19.86 1.24 13.64
CA LYS A 290 21.09 0.75 14.27
C LYS A 290 20.85 -0.46 15.19
N GLU A 291 19.72 -0.47 15.90
CA GLU A 291 19.36 -1.51 16.86
C GLU A 291 18.67 -2.74 16.22
N GLY A 292 18.37 -2.68 14.92
CA GLY A 292 17.62 -3.70 14.19
C GLY A 292 16.34 -3.17 13.61
N ILE A 293 15.34 -4.06 13.49
CA ILE A 293 14.02 -3.70 12.95
C ILE A 293 13.20 -2.99 14.03
N LYS A 294 12.49 -1.93 13.63
CA LYS A 294 11.46 -1.27 14.42
C LYS A 294 10.18 -1.15 13.63
N PHE A 295 9.06 -1.30 14.32
CA PHE A 295 7.72 -1.18 13.77
C PHE A 295 7.35 0.29 13.49
N MET A 296 6.66 0.54 12.40
CA MET A 296 6.12 1.85 12.06
C MET A 296 4.59 1.85 12.05
N GLU A 297 3.99 0.99 11.23
CA GLU A 297 2.54 0.85 11.11
C GLU A 297 2.14 -0.45 10.40
N PHE A 298 0.87 -0.84 10.51
CA PHE A 298 0.26 -1.85 9.66
C PHE A 298 -0.80 -1.21 8.75
N ASN A 299 -0.90 -1.78 7.52
CA ASN A 299 -1.99 -1.50 6.61
C ASN A 299 -2.67 -2.82 6.25
N GLY A 300 -3.99 -2.90 6.43
CA GLY A 300 -4.79 -4.13 6.26
C GLY A 300 -5.08 -4.47 4.79
N ARG A 301 -4.18 -4.11 3.88
CA ARG A 301 -4.34 -4.24 2.43
C ARG A 301 -3.00 -4.23 1.72
N PHE A 302 -2.99 -4.51 0.40
CA PHE A 302 -1.82 -4.24 -0.44
C PHE A 302 -1.41 -2.77 -0.38
N GLY A 303 -0.11 -2.50 -0.31
CA GLY A 303 0.45 -1.16 -0.52
C GLY A 303 0.22 -0.68 -1.96
N ASP A 304 0.37 0.60 -2.18
CA ASP A 304 0.35 1.22 -3.50
C ASP A 304 1.39 2.37 -3.50
N PRO A 305 2.56 2.20 -4.13
CA PRO A 305 2.86 1.33 -5.30
C PRO A 305 3.37 -0.09 -5.02
N GLU A 306 3.65 -0.49 -3.80
CA GLU A 306 4.35 -1.74 -3.51
C GLU A 306 3.56 -2.99 -3.96
N GLY A 307 2.22 -2.95 -3.90
CA GLY A 307 1.36 -4.02 -4.38
C GLY A 307 1.50 -4.27 -5.87
N LEU A 308 1.60 -3.20 -6.68
CA LEU A 308 1.88 -3.29 -8.12
C LEU A 308 3.21 -4.02 -8.35
N ASN A 309 4.21 -3.64 -7.56
CA ASN A 309 5.56 -4.20 -7.64
C ASN A 309 5.57 -5.69 -7.30
N ILE A 310 4.95 -6.09 -6.19
CA ILE A 310 4.89 -7.48 -5.74
C ILE A 310 4.09 -8.35 -6.72
N LEU A 311 2.97 -7.87 -7.27
CA LEU A 311 2.18 -8.58 -8.26
C LEU A 311 2.93 -8.74 -9.59
N THR A 312 3.79 -7.79 -9.96
CA THR A 312 4.66 -7.88 -11.14
C THR A 312 5.68 -9.03 -11.01
N VAL A 313 6.20 -9.28 -9.81
CA VAL A 313 7.14 -10.38 -9.56
C VAL A 313 6.48 -11.68 -9.08
N LEU A 314 5.17 -11.70 -8.81
CA LEU A 314 4.44 -12.90 -8.44
C LEU A 314 4.39 -13.89 -9.62
N LYS A 315 4.79 -15.14 -9.41
CA LYS A 315 4.79 -16.21 -10.42
C LYS A 315 3.57 -17.14 -10.32
N SER A 316 3.06 -17.32 -9.12
CA SER A 316 1.85 -18.13 -8.91
C SER A 316 0.62 -17.45 -9.48
N SER A 317 -0.41 -18.23 -9.86
CA SER A 317 -1.71 -17.69 -10.21
C SER A 317 -2.28 -16.92 -9.01
N PHE A 318 -2.66 -15.66 -9.21
CA PHE A 318 -3.22 -14.84 -8.14
C PHE A 318 -4.63 -15.32 -7.76
N ALA A 319 -5.37 -15.87 -8.71
CA ALA A 319 -6.66 -16.52 -8.44
C ALA A 319 -6.51 -17.69 -7.47
N GLU A 320 -5.48 -18.55 -7.68
CA GLU A 320 -5.21 -19.66 -6.75
C GLU A 320 -4.76 -19.15 -5.36
N VAL A 321 -3.97 -18.08 -5.28
CA VAL A 321 -3.60 -17.47 -4.00
C VAL A 321 -4.85 -17.00 -3.25
N ILE A 322 -5.82 -16.37 -3.93
CA ILE A 322 -7.08 -15.92 -3.32
C ILE A 322 -7.92 -17.13 -2.86
N ARG A 323 -8.00 -18.20 -3.67
CA ARG A 323 -8.68 -19.45 -3.27
C ARG A 323 -8.04 -20.08 -2.04
N ASP A 324 -6.71 -20.15 -2.02
CA ASP A 324 -5.96 -20.69 -0.86
C ASP A 324 -6.18 -19.85 0.40
N MET A 325 -6.25 -18.51 0.29
CA MET A 325 -6.61 -17.64 1.42
C MET A 325 -8.02 -17.97 1.94
N TRP A 326 -9.00 -18.13 1.07
CA TRP A 326 -10.37 -18.47 1.49
C TRP A 326 -10.45 -19.85 2.14
N HIS A 327 -9.81 -20.85 1.54
CA HIS A 327 -9.87 -22.24 2.00
C HIS A 327 -8.88 -22.56 3.12
N LYS A 328 -8.09 -21.60 3.62
CA LYS A 328 -7.07 -21.79 4.66
C LYS A 328 -6.02 -22.85 4.29
N THR A 329 -5.62 -22.84 3.03
CA THR A 329 -4.63 -23.76 2.47
C THR A 329 -3.37 -23.04 1.96
N LEU A 330 -3.21 -21.77 2.34
CA LEU A 330 -2.08 -20.95 1.95
C LEU A 330 -0.76 -21.56 2.47
N SER A 331 0.27 -21.57 1.65
CA SER A 331 1.59 -22.03 2.07
C SER A 331 2.71 -21.46 1.21
N GLU A 332 3.91 -21.33 1.77
CA GLU A 332 5.13 -20.93 1.05
C GLU A 332 5.50 -21.86 -0.12
N LYS A 333 4.99 -23.10 -0.14
CA LYS A 333 5.20 -24.07 -1.22
C LYS A 333 4.35 -23.77 -2.46
N LYS A 334 3.29 -22.99 -2.31
CA LYS A 334 2.33 -22.64 -3.38
C LYS A 334 2.57 -21.24 -3.95
N VAL A 335 3.05 -20.31 -3.13
CA VAL A 335 3.24 -18.92 -3.54
C VAL A 335 4.70 -18.65 -3.87
N HIS A 336 4.97 -18.36 -5.13
CA HIS A 336 6.32 -18.17 -5.64
C HIS A 336 6.48 -16.78 -6.25
N PHE A 337 7.61 -16.17 -5.98
CA PHE A 337 8.03 -14.90 -6.58
C PHE A 337 9.21 -15.10 -7.53
N SER A 338 9.32 -14.25 -8.52
CA SER A 338 10.46 -14.22 -9.45
C SER A 338 11.76 -13.87 -8.70
N LYS A 339 12.87 -14.48 -9.13
CA LYS A 339 14.22 -14.08 -8.68
C LYS A 339 14.75 -12.94 -9.54
N LYS A 340 13.97 -11.90 -9.70
CA LYS A 340 14.28 -10.68 -10.45
C LYS A 340 13.99 -9.47 -9.59
N SER A 341 14.64 -8.36 -9.87
CA SER A 341 14.32 -7.05 -9.32
C SER A 341 13.19 -6.41 -10.12
N SER A 342 12.42 -5.56 -9.48
CA SER A 342 11.33 -4.81 -10.12
C SER A 342 11.32 -3.36 -9.64
N VAL A 343 10.96 -2.44 -10.52
CA VAL A 343 10.80 -1.01 -10.23
C VAL A 343 9.46 -0.54 -10.77
N ILE A 344 8.74 0.22 -9.96
CA ILE A 344 7.50 0.92 -10.33
C ILE A 344 7.75 2.43 -10.22
N LYS A 345 7.26 3.21 -11.19
CA LYS A 345 7.27 4.69 -11.15
C LYS A 345 5.91 5.24 -11.53
N TYR A 346 5.40 6.16 -10.72
CA TYR A 346 4.16 6.88 -10.99
C TYR A 346 4.40 8.20 -11.72
N LEU A 347 3.55 8.49 -12.71
CA LEU A 347 3.36 9.81 -13.29
C LEU A 347 2.22 10.49 -12.56
N VAL A 348 2.41 11.77 -12.25
CA VAL A 348 1.48 12.61 -11.49
C VAL A 348 1.35 14.00 -12.10
N ALA A 349 0.24 14.67 -11.83
CA ALA A 349 0.08 16.08 -12.18
C ALA A 349 1.09 16.94 -11.39
N LYS A 350 1.38 18.14 -11.91
CA LYS A 350 2.38 19.07 -11.30
C LYS A 350 2.02 19.47 -9.88
N GLU A 351 0.73 19.61 -9.61
CA GLU A 351 0.18 20.05 -8.33
C GLU A 351 0.20 18.94 -7.27
N TYR A 352 0.35 17.67 -7.68
CA TYR A 352 0.33 16.53 -6.74
C TYR A 352 1.39 16.70 -5.64
N PRO A 353 1.06 16.48 -4.36
CA PRO A 353 -0.12 15.76 -3.83
C PRO A 353 -1.39 16.62 -3.62
N GLN A 354 -1.41 17.85 -4.07
CA GLN A 354 -2.63 18.66 -4.08
C GLN A 354 -3.54 18.22 -5.24
N GLU A 355 -4.83 18.58 -5.17
CA GLU A 355 -5.75 18.41 -6.30
C GLU A 355 -5.39 19.38 -7.41
N SER A 356 -5.45 18.93 -8.66
CA SER A 356 -5.24 19.77 -9.83
C SER A 356 -6.53 20.55 -10.16
N ASP A 357 -6.38 21.81 -10.55
CA ASP A 357 -7.52 22.63 -11.01
C ASP A 357 -8.09 22.07 -12.32
N GLU A 358 -7.23 21.61 -13.22
CA GLU A 358 -7.59 21.05 -14.52
C GLU A 358 -7.07 19.62 -14.70
N ALA A 359 -7.77 18.85 -15.52
CA ALA A 359 -7.33 17.53 -15.93
C ALA A 359 -6.29 17.64 -17.06
N THR A 360 -5.22 16.85 -16.95
CA THR A 360 -4.18 16.79 -17.98
C THR A 360 -4.49 15.72 -19.01
N ILE A 361 -4.49 16.09 -20.29
CA ILE A 361 -4.57 15.13 -21.41
C ILE A 361 -3.16 14.64 -21.72
N PHE A 362 -3.03 13.34 -21.93
CA PHE A 362 -1.77 12.71 -22.32
C PHE A 362 -1.99 11.61 -23.36
N THR A 363 -0.95 11.31 -24.11
CA THR A 363 -0.96 10.24 -25.11
C THR A 363 0.17 9.26 -24.85
N MET A 364 -0.02 8.00 -25.24
CA MET A 364 1.04 6.99 -25.19
C MET A 364 0.84 5.91 -26.23
N ASP A 365 1.93 5.26 -26.62
CA ASP A 365 1.93 4.04 -27.42
C ASP A 365 2.03 2.83 -26.48
N GLU A 366 0.86 2.34 -26.02
CA GLU A 366 0.78 1.17 -25.11
C GLU A 366 1.48 -0.06 -25.70
N LYS A 367 1.33 -0.26 -27.03
CA LYS A 367 1.94 -1.42 -27.69
C LYS A 367 3.46 -1.36 -27.63
N ALA A 368 4.06 -0.22 -27.97
CA ALA A 368 5.51 -0.06 -27.91
C ALA A 368 6.06 -0.22 -26.48
N ILE A 369 5.34 0.30 -25.46
CA ILE A 369 5.69 0.14 -24.04
C ILE A 369 5.66 -1.34 -23.64
N ASN A 370 4.57 -2.05 -23.99
CA ASN A 370 4.43 -3.48 -23.67
C ASN A 370 5.48 -4.34 -24.42
N ASP A 371 5.80 -4.01 -25.67
CA ASP A 371 6.84 -4.69 -26.46
C ASP A 371 8.24 -4.55 -25.82
N MET A 372 8.48 -3.48 -25.03
CA MET A 372 9.68 -3.35 -24.21
C MET A 372 9.66 -4.21 -22.92
N GLY A 373 8.55 -4.85 -22.59
CA GLY A 373 8.37 -5.59 -21.33
C GLY A 373 8.07 -4.71 -20.13
N VAL A 374 7.55 -3.50 -20.35
CA VAL A 374 7.12 -2.57 -19.31
C VAL A 374 5.62 -2.69 -19.14
N ASN A 375 5.17 -2.96 -17.90
CA ASN A 375 3.76 -3.01 -17.55
C ASN A 375 3.20 -1.59 -17.36
N ILE A 376 1.93 -1.42 -17.71
CA ILE A 376 1.17 -0.18 -17.56
C ILE A 376 0.06 -0.40 -16.53
N PHE A 377 -0.02 0.49 -15.53
CA PHE A 377 -1.02 0.44 -14.48
C PHE A 377 -1.76 1.78 -14.43
N PHE A 378 -2.93 1.84 -15.06
CA PHE A 378 -3.79 3.00 -14.91
C PHE A 378 -4.26 3.13 -13.45
N ALA A 379 -4.29 4.36 -12.96
CA ALA A 379 -4.77 4.68 -11.63
C ALA A 379 -5.83 5.80 -11.72
N SER A 380 -5.49 7.03 -11.40
CA SER A 380 -6.43 8.15 -11.45
C SER A 380 -6.47 8.79 -12.86
N SER A 381 -6.84 7.99 -13.85
CA SER A 381 -6.96 8.41 -15.24
C SER A 381 -7.97 7.55 -16.03
N ILE A 382 -8.54 8.14 -17.07
CA ILE A 382 -9.53 7.51 -17.96
C ILE A 382 -9.08 7.58 -19.42
N LYS A 383 -9.61 6.71 -20.26
CA LYS A 383 -9.40 6.70 -21.71
C LYS A 383 -10.42 7.63 -22.37
N ILE A 384 -9.96 8.55 -23.23
CA ILE A 384 -10.81 9.43 -24.04
C ILE A 384 -11.04 8.81 -25.42
N SER A 385 -9.97 8.29 -26.01
CA SER A 385 -9.96 7.59 -27.29
C SER A 385 -8.69 6.73 -27.38
N ASP A 386 -8.50 5.97 -28.48
CA ASP A 386 -7.30 5.15 -28.62
C ASP A 386 -6.02 5.99 -28.54
N GLY A 387 -5.13 5.60 -27.63
CA GLY A 387 -3.87 6.28 -27.35
C GLY A 387 -4.00 7.64 -26.65
N ASN A 388 -5.23 8.09 -26.32
CA ASN A 388 -5.47 9.36 -25.64
C ASN A 388 -6.16 9.14 -24.30
N TYR A 389 -5.62 9.74 -23.25
CA TYR A 389 -6.03 9.59 -21.86
C TYR A 389 -6.15 10.95 -21.18
N GLN A 390 -6.88 10.97 -20.08
CA GLN A 390 -7.07 12.15 -19.24
C GLN A 390 -6.91 11.78 -17.78
N THR A 391 -6.15 12.58 -17.02
CA THR A 391 -6.05 12.42 -15.57
C THR A 391 -7.37 12.80 -14.91
N LEU A 392 -7.68 12.13 -13.80
CA LEU A 392 -8.60 12.65 -12.80
C LEU A 392 -7.82 13.66 -11.94
N LYS A 393 -8.49 14.66 -11.42
CA LYS A 393 -7.85 15.80 -10.73
C LYS A 393 -7.19 15.45 -9.39
N LYS A 394 -7.27 14.18 -8.98
CA LYS A 394 -6.81 13.69 -7.68
C LYS A 394 -5.85 12.53 -7.86
N SER A 395 -4.93 12.38 -6.92
CA SER A 395 -4.05 11.22 -6.82
C SER A 395 -3.09 11.04 -8.03
N ARG A 396 -2.43 9.89 -8.06
CA ARG A 396 -1.45 9.53 -9.09
C ARG A 396 -2.14 9.05 -10.35
N ALA A 397 -1.68 9.48 -11.53
CA ALA A 397 -2.39 9.26 -12.79
C ALA A 397 -2.21 7.83 -13.34
N ILE A 398 -0.95 7.40 -13.48
CA ILE A 398 -0.58 6.14 -14.13
C ILE A 398 0.79 5.71 -13.64
N ALA A 399 1.02 4.40 -13.49
CA ALA A 399 2.32 3.83 -13.15
C ALA A 399 2.86 2.95 -14.26
N PHE A 400 4.19 2.87 -14.33
CA PHE A 400 4.93 1.99 -15.22
C PHE A 400 5.85 1.11 -14.39
N GLY A 401 5.94 -0.19 -14.77
CA GLY A 401 6.69 -1.16 -14.03
C GLY A 401 7.51 -2.09 -14.90
N ALA A 402 8.75 -2.34 -14.53
CA ALA A 402 9.63 -3.26 -15.25
C ALA A 402 10.33 -4.24 -14.33
N VAL A 403 10.77 -5.36 -14.89
CA VAL A 403 11.50 -6.43 -14.22
C VAL A 403 12.85 -6.66 -14.91
N ALA A 404 13.93 -6.71 -14.12
CA ALA A 404 15.28 -7.00 -14.64
C ALA A 404 16.09 -7.80 -13.62
N ASP A 405 17.35 -8.14 -13.97
CA ASP A 405 18.27 -8.80 -13.04
C ASP A 405 18.78 -7.86 -11.95
N LYS A 406 18.83 -6.57 -12.23
CA LYS A 406 19.23 -5.51 -11.32
C LYS A 406 18.14 -4.45 -11.19
N ILE A 407 18.12 -3.78 -10.07
CA ILE A 407 17.17 -2.68 -9.80
C ILE A 407 17.40 -1.54 -10.79
N GLU A 408 18.66 -1.18 -11.03
CA GLU A 408 19.03 -0.09 -11.95
C GLU A 408 18.54 -0.36 -13.37
N ASP A 409 18.73 -1.58 -13.86
CA ASP A 409 18.31 -1.97 -15.22
C ASP A 409 16.79 -1.88 -15.38
N ALA A 410 16.03 -2.28 -14.35
CA ALA A 410 14.57 -2.14 -14.32
C ALA A 410 14.15 -0.66 -14.29
N GLY A 411 14.82 0.17 -13.46
CA GLY A 411 14.57 1.60 -13.36
C GLY A 411 14.83 2.35 -14.66
N ASP A 412 15.92 2.00 -15.36
CA ASP A 412 16.30 2.57 -16.67
C ASP A 412 15.32 2.16 -17.76
N LEU A 413 14.83 0.90 -17.73
CA LEU A 413 13.86 0.43 -18.71
C LEU A 413 12.53 1.20 -18.58
N VAL A 414 12.07 1.48 -17.35
CA VAL A 414 10.90 2.31 -17.11
C VAL A 414 11.12 3.74 -17.61
N ASN A 415 12.28 4.36 -17.31
CA ASN A 415 12.61 5.69 -17.81
C ASN A 415 12.56 5.77 -19.33
N GLN A 416 13.20 4.81 -20.03
CA GLN A 416 13.19 4.75 -21.49
C GLN A 416 11.79 4.61 -22.07
N ALA A 417 10.93 3.79 -21.48
CA ALA A 417 9.57 3.62 -21.93
C ALA A 417 8.76 4.93 -21.79
N ILE A 418 8.87 5.60 -20.65
CA ILE A 418 8.17 6.88 -20.41
C ILE A 418 8.68 7.95 -21.39
N GLU A 419 9.99 8.14 -21.49
CA GLU A 419 10.60 9.20 -22.30
C GLU A 419 10.36 9.04 -23.81
N ASN A 420 10.27 7.81 -24.31
CA ASN A 420 10.10 7.57 -25.75
C ASN A 420 8.63 7.47 -26.18
N PHE A 421 7.73 7.03 -25.30
CA PHE A 421 6.38 6.61 -25.72
C PHE A 421 5.25 7.26 -24.95
N VAL A 422 5.53 8.12 -23.95
CA VAL A 422 4.52 8.87 -23.22
C VAL A 422 4.71 10.37 -23.49
N HIS A 423 3.66 11.00 -23.99
CA HIS A 423 3.65 12.45 -24.25
C HIS A 423 2.64 13.09 -23.31
N ALA A 424 3.13 13.67 -22.23
CA ALA A 424 2.32 14.18 -21.13
C ALA A 424 2.98 15.40 -20.49
N ASP A 425 2.17 16.34 -20.02
CA ASP A 425 2.59 17.37 -19.05
C ASP A 425 2.39 16.83 -17.61
N LEU A 426 2.99 15.67 -17.36
CA LEU A 426 3.02 14.97 -16.09
C LEU A 426 4.46 14.82 -15.60
N GLU A 427 4.64 14.69 -14.30
CA GLU A 427 5.96 14.57 -13.68
C GLU A 427 6.12 13.21 -13.01
N TYR A 428 7.35 12.71 -12.95
CA TYR A 428 7.72 11.51 -12.25
C TYR A 428 9.14 11.60 -11.69
N ARG A 429 9.51 10.71 -10.81
CA ARG A 429 10.86 10.64 -10.25
C ARG A 429 11.73 9.69 -11.08
N LYS A 430 12.68 10.26 -11.83
CA LYS A 430 13.66 9.47 -12.62
C LYS A 430 14.62 8.69 -11.74
N ASP A 431 14.92 9.24 -10.55
CA ASP A 431 15.91 8.71 -9.61
C ASP A 431 15.48 7.41 -8.91
N ILE A 432 14.19 7.01 -8.97
CA ILE A 432 13.71 5.76 -8.38
C ILE A 432 14.42 4.56 -9.03
N GLY A 433 15.08 3.75 -8.18
CA GLY A 433 15.84 2.59 -8.61
C GLY A 433 17.17 2.94 -9.30
N SER A 434 17.60 4.21 -9.32
CA SER A 434 18.88 4.60 -9.89
C SER A 434 20.04 4.07 -9.05
N LYS A 435 21.19 3.87 -9.71
CA LYS A 435 22.42 3.47 -9.02
C LYS A 435 22.81 4.47 -7.94
N GLU A 436 22.64 5.77 -8.19
CA GLU A 436 22.97 6.81 -7.22
C GLU A 436 22.15 6.67 -5.93
N ASN A 437 20.83 6.46 -6.04
CA ASN A 437 19.97 6.26 -4.87
C ASN A 437 20.27 4.96 -4.14
N LEU A 438 20.56 3.87 -4.87
CA LEU A 438 20.96 2.62 -4.25
C LEU A 438 22.29 2.76 -3.50
N ASP A 439 23.27 3.49 -4.07
CA ASP A 439 24.54 3.78 -3.39
C ASP A 439 24.35 4.62 -2.13
N LYS A 440 23.38 5.55 -2.12
CA LYS A 440 23.02 6.32 -0.90
C LYS A 440 22.45 5.41 0.18
N LEU A 441 21.52 4.51 -0.17
CA LEU A 441 20.95 3.55 0.77
C LEU A 441 22.00 2.60 1.36
N LEU A 442 22.94 2.11 0.54
CA LEU A 442 24.02 1.22 0.98
C LEU A 442 25.05 1.93 1.88
N LYS A 443 25.20 3.24 1.73
CA LYS A 443 26.12 4.07 2.53
C LYS A 443 25.42 4.74 3.72
N TYR A 444 24.13 4.44 3.92
CA TYR A 444 23.39 5.03 5.05
C TYR A 444 24.09 4.73 6.37
N ASN A 445 24.39 5.78 7.12
CA ASN A 445 25.00 5.65 8.44
C ASN A 445 23.91 5.53 9.48
N PHE A 446 23.86 4.40 10.15
CA PHE A 446 22.91 4.12 11.23
C PHE A 446 23.34 4.68 12.59
N ASP A 447 24.51 5.38 12.67
CA ASP A 447 25.05 5.95 13.93
C ASP A 447 24.35 7.25 14.37
#